data_be266ad7118a6d591771221aad5a9ba4
#
_entry.id   be266ad7118a6d591771221aad5a9ba4
#
_cell.length_a   1.000
_cell.length_b   1.000
_cell.length_c   1.000
_cell.angle_alpha   90.00
_cell.angle_beta   90.00
_cell.angle_gamma   90.00
#
_symmetry.space_group_name_H-M   'P 1'
#
loop_
_entity.id
_entity.type
_entity.pdbx_description
1 polymer ?
#
loop_
_entity_poly.entity_id
_entity_poly.type
_entity_poly.pdbx_seq_one_letter_code
_entity_poly.pdbx_strand_id
1 'polypeptide(L)'
;VHLLPSYDFGSVPERSEHQKTVDHAWLSSLPSNSPDQQAAVASIANDDAFNWGYDPVHYGVPEGSYATNPDGDARVLEFRTMVQGLAGLGLRTIVDVVYNHTLSAGPTDRNSVLDKVVPGYYHRRNFDGHYENSTCCNNTASENLMMERLIVDDLVHWAVSYKVDGFRFDLMGHLMLRTVVKARDAIKSLTVKRNGVDGSKIYLYGEGWDYAEVSGGRVGTNASQLNLGGTGIGSFNDRLREGVMGGSPFGDPRVQGVMTGLYFHPNNFMEQGGAEAQLKRVIEDSEKVIAAMAGNLREFEFTNKDGYPTPSRDACWVGSNVGYAAQPKETVNYVSAHDNETLFDGIMLRSAVDVPLDVRCRINRLAVATVAFSQGKHFSFTPFH
;
A
#
# COMPACT_ATOMS: atom_id res chain seq x y z
N VAL A 1 4.83 -11.57 -8.14
CA VAL A 1 4.49 -10.27 -8.74
C VAL A 1 3.31 -9.69 -7.99
N HIS A 2 3.39 -8.40 -7.65
CA HIS A 2 2.28 -7.65 -7.08
C HIS A 2 1.78 -6.70 -8.17
N LEU A 3 0.51 -6.84 -8.53
CA LEU A 3 -0.17 -5.98 -9.51
C LEU A 3 -0.86 -4.83 -8.76
N LEU A 4 -0.82 -3.62 -9.32
CA LEU A 4 -1.75 -2.55 -8.93
C LEU A 4 -3.19 -3.00 -9.15
N PRO A 5 -4.21 -2.28 -8.64
CA PRO A 5 -5.60 -2.68 -8.78
C PRO A 5 -5.94 -3.09 -10.21
N SER A 6 -6.54 -4.27 -10.34
CA SER A 6 -6.86 -4.89 -11.63
C SER A 6 -8.34 -5.28 -11.75
N TYR A 7 -9.15 -4.90 -10.76
CA TYR A 7 -10.62 -4.97 -10.84
C TYR A 7 -11.15 -3.79 -11.66
N ASP A 8 -12.46 -3.82 -11.98
CA ASP A 8 -13.15 -2.78 -12.72
C ASP A 8 -13.22 -1.46 -11.95
N PHE A 9 -12.56 -0.43 -12.47
CA PHE A 9 -12.46 0.90 -11.88
C PHE A 9 -12.95 1.98 -12.86
N GLY A 10 -13.31 3.16 -12.34
CA GLY A 10 -14.04 4.15 -13.12
C GLY A 10 -13.25 5.34 -13.64
N SER A 11 -11.94 5.38 -13.47
CA SER A 11 -11.11 6.53 -13.80
C SER A 11 -10.53 6.52 -15.23
N VAL A 12 -10.79 5.46 -16.01
CA VAL A 12 -10.29 5.31 -17.39
C VAL A 12 -11.42 4.98 -18.34
N PRO A 13 -11.47 5.60 -19.53
CA PRO A 13 -12.32 5.11 -20.60
C PRO A 13 -11.87 3.70 -21.02
N GLU A 14 -12.72 2.68 -20.84
CA GLU A 14 -12.33 1.30 -21.15
C GLU A 14 -11.99 1.08 -22.63
N ARG A 15 -12.63 1.80 -23.55
CA ARG A 15 -12.40 1.67 -24.99
C ARG A 15 -11.24 2.55 -25.43
N SER A 16 -10.25 1.96 -26.08
CA SER A 16 -9.04 2.67 -26.53
C SER A 16 -9.32 3.85 -27.47
N GLU A 17 -10.40 3.76 -28.29
CA GLU A 17 -10.81 4.87 -29.15
C GLU A 17 -11.33 6.10 -28.39
N HIS A 18 -11.65 5.95 -27.11
CA HIS A 18 -12.07 7.06 -26.25
C HIS A 18 -10.92 7.62 -25.39
N GLN A 19 -9.76 6.97 -25.39
CA GLN A 19 -8.59 7.38 -24.61
C GLN A 19 -7.82 8.46 -25.35
N LYS A 20 -7.54 9.57 -24.67
CA LYS A 20 -6.66 10.62 -25.22
C LYS A 20 -5.20 10.23 -25.05
N THR A 21 -4.39 10.71 -26.00
CA THR A 21 -2.95 10.54 -25.97
C THR A 21 -2.27 11.88 -26.18
N VAL A 22 -1.05 12.03 -25.65
CA VAL A 22 -0.21 13.22 -25.90
C VAL A 22 0.57 13.07 -27.20
N ASP A 23 1.00 14.19 -27.77
CA ASP A 23 1.93 14.15 -28.90
C ASP A 23 3.36 13.82 -28.41
N HIS A 24 3.71 12.54 -28.46
CA HIS A 24 5.01 12.04 -28.03
C HIS A 24 6.18 12.64 -28.81
N ALA A 25 5.98 12.98 -30.10
CA ALA A 25 7.03 13.56 -30.91
C ALA A 25 7.33 15.00 -30.43
N TRP A 26 6.29 15.78 -30.17
CA TRP A 26 6.44 17.10 -29.59
C TRP A 26 7.07 17.03 -28.20
N LEU A 27 6.57 16.20 -27.29
CA LEU A 27 7.12 16.06 -25.94
C LEU A 27 8.60 15.67 -25.94
N SER A 28 9.02 14.78 -26.85
CA SER A 28 10.40 14.35 -26.98
C SER A 28 11.33 15.44 -27.54
N SER A 29 10.77 16.45 -28.19
CA SER A 29 11.53 17.60 -28.70
C SER A 29 11.82 18.67 -27.65
N LEU A 30 11.13 18.63 -26.50
CA LEU A 30 11.29 19.58 -25.42
C LEU A 30 12.57 19.31 -24.62
N PRO A 31 13.17 20.34 -24.00
CA PRO A 31 14.25 20.14 -23.03
C PRO A 31 13.81 19.22 -21.89
N SER A 32 14.71 18.37 -21.38
CA SER A 32 14.42 17.39 -20.32
C SER A 32 13.92 18.03 -19.01
N ASN A 33 14.20 19.31 -18.79
CA ASN A 33 13.75 20.09 -17.62
C ASN A 33 12.56 21.01 -17.92
N SER A 34 11.88 20.86 -19.08
CA SER A 34 10.68 21.63 -19.37
C SER A 34 9.50 21.20 -18.50
N PRO A 35 8.69 22.13 -17.96
CA PRO A 35 7.43 21.79 -17.29
C PRO A 35 6.31 21.42 -18.28
N ASP A 36 6.50 21.66 -19.60
CA ASP A 36 5.45 21.49 -20.60
C ASP A 36 5.07 20.01 -20.80
N GLN A 37 6.01 19.06 -20.61
CA GLN A 37 5.71 17.62 -20.63
C GLN A 37 4.67 17.26 -19.56
N GLN A 38 4.88 17.72 -18.35
CA GLN A 38 3.99 17.46 -17.22
C GLN A 38 2.63 18.15 -17.40
N ALA A 39 2.64 19.41 -17.90
CA ALA A 39 1.42 20.15 -18.19
C ALA A 39 0.58 19.49 -19.29
N ALA A 40 1.21 18.96 -20.34
CA ALA A 40 0.52 18.26 -21.42
C ALA A 40 -0.17 16.99 -20.91
N VAL A 41 0.55 16.15 -20.15
CA VAL A 41 -0.03 14.94 -19.55
C VAL A 41 -1.17 15.30 -18.58
N ALA A 42 -0.96 16.28 -17.71
CA ALA A 42 -2.00 16.72 -16.76
C ALA A 42 -3.27 17.22 -17.45
N SER A 43 -3.16 17.80 -18.66
CA SER A 43 -4.32 18.30 -19.41
C SER A 43 -5.28 17.23 -19.90
N ILE A 44 -4.84 15.97 -19.99
CA ILE A 44 -5.64 14.82 -20.46
C ILE A 44 -5.79 13.71 -19.40
N ALA A 45 -5.29 13.91 -18.20
CA ALA A 45 -5.20 12.88 -17.14
C ALA A 45 -6.54 12.20 -16.76
N ASN A 46 -7.69 12.85 -17.06
CA ASN A 46 -9.01 12.25 -16.83
C ASN A 46 -9.55 11.46 -18.03
N ASP A 47 -8.85 11.49 -19.15
CA ASP A 47 -9.30 10.87 -20.41
C ASP A 47 -8.21 9.99 -21.04
N ASP A 48 -7.03 9.89 -20.45
CA ASP A 48 -5.95 9.01 -20.92
C ASP A 48 -6.09 7.57 -20.36
N ALA A 49 -5.17 6.70 -20.72
CA ALA A 49 -5.14 5.31 -20.24
C ALA A 49 -4.37 5.15 -18.92
N PHE A 50 -3.67 6.19 -18.45
CA PHE A 50 -2.83 6.07 -17.27
C PHE A 50 -3.63 6.20 -15.98
N ASN A 51 -3.50 5.23 -15.09
CA ASN A 51 -4.09 5.26 -13.77
C ASN A 51 -3.41 4.25 -12.84
N TRP A 52 -3.69 4.33 -11.54
CA TRP A 52 -3.30 3.32 -10.56
C TRP A 52 -4.46 2.37 -10.22
N GLY A 53 -5.70 2.68 -10.61
CA GLY A 53 -6.87 1.83 -10.43
C GLY A 53 -7.52 1.88 -9.06
N TYR A 54 -7.23 2.88 -8.21
CA TYR A 54 -7.79 3.00 -6.86
C TYR A 54 -9.20 3.61 -6.81
N ASP A 55 -9.99 3.44 -7.88
CA ASP A 55 -11.35 3.95 -8.03
C ASP A 55 -12.37 2.82 -8.29
N PRO A 56 -12.61 1.93 -7.31
CA PRO A 56 -13.41 0.72 -7.55
C PRO A 56 -14.85 1.02 -7.92
N VAL A 57 -15.33 0.33 -8.95
CA VAL A 57 -16.74 0.30 -9.39
C VAL A 57 -17.31 -1.10 -9.16
N HIS A 58 -16.68 -2.14 -9.72
CA HIS A 58 -17.06 -3.53 -9.50
C HIS A 58 -15.87 -4.36 -9.04
N TYR A 59 -15.92 -4.88 -7.81
CA TYR A 59 -14.78 -5.58 -7.18
C TYR A 59 -14.43 -6.93 -7.81
N GLY A 60 -15.44 -7.70 -8.23
CA GLY A 60 -15.28 -9.12 -8.61
C GLY A 60 -14.95 -9.39 -10.07
N VAL A 61 -14.65 -8.37 -10.88
CA VAL A 61 -14.37 -8.51 -12.32
C VAL A 61 -13.10 -7.75 -12.70
N PRO A 62 -12.24 -8.28 -13.59
CA PRO A 62 -11.06 -7.57 -14.08
C PRO A 62 -11.41 -6.32 -14.89
N GLU A 63 -10.52 -5.35 -14.87
CA GLU A 63 -10.61 -4.08 -15.58
C GLU A 63 -10.69 -4.26 -17.09
N GLY A 64 -11.63 -3.56 -17.72
CA GLY A 64 -11.87 -3.65 -19.16
C GLY A 64 -10.84 -2.95 -20.02
N SER A 65 -10.26 -1.84 -19.55
CA SER A 65 -9.26 -1.09 -20.32
C SER A 65 -7.97 -1.86 -20.54
N TYR A 66 -7.72 -2.93 -19.77
CA TYR A 66 -6.57 -3.82 -19.94
C TYR A 66 -6.84 -4.97 -20.91
N ALA A 67 -8.08 -5.15 -21.35
CA ALA A 67 -8.46 -6.20 -22.28
C ALA A 67 -8.41 -5.73 -23.73
N THR A 68 -8.21 -6.66 -24.65
CA THR A 68 -8.30 -6.37 -26.09
C THR A 68 -9.72 -5.97 -26.54
N ASN A 69 -10.72 -6.40 -25.78
CA ASN A 69 -12.10 -5.96 -25.90
C ASN A 69 -12.70 -5.81 -24.50
N PRO A 70 -13.11 -4.61 -24.09
CA PRO A 70 -13.73 -4.39 -22.79
C PRO A 70 -15.12 -5.02 -22.62
N ASP A 71 -15.80 -5.34 -23.72
CA ASP A 71 -17.12 -5.94 -23.67
C ASP A 71 -17.07 -7.47 -23.52
N GLY A 72 -17.97 -8.01 -22.73
CA GLY A 72 -18.13 -9.46 -22.57
C GLY A 72 -17.04 -10.10 -21.70
N ASP A 73 -16.58 -11.28 -22.10
CA ASP A 73 -15.73 -12.16 -21.28
C ASP A 73 -14.24 -12.06 -21.56
N ALA A 74 -13.82 -11.27 -22.55
CA ALA A 74 -12.41 -11.12 -22.92
C ALA A 74 -11.55 -10.72 -21.72
N ARG A 75 -11.98 -9.72 -20.93
CA ARG A 75 -11.27 -9.26 -19.72
C ARG A 75 -11.00 -10.41 -18.73
N VAL A 76 -11.96 -11.33 -18.56
CA VAL A 76 -11.83 -12.48 -17.66
C VAL A 76 -10.86 -13.51 -18.21
N LEU A 77 -10.95 -13.85 -19.49
CA LEU A 77 -10.10 -14.85 -20.13
C LEU A 77 -8.66 -14.39 -20.24
N GLU A 78 -8.43 -13.14 -20.59
CA GLU A 78 -7.08 -12.57 -20.72
C GLU A 78 -6.41 -12.43 -19.37
N PHE A 79 -7.12 -11.99 -18.32
CA PHE A 79 -6.58 -11.95 -16.96
C PHE A 79 -6.17 -13.34 -16.47
N ARG A 80 -7.01 -14.36 -16.68
CA ARG A 80 -6.67 -15.77 -16.36
C ARG A 80 -5.45 -16.25 -17.13
N THR A 81 -5.35 -15.88 -18.40
CA THR A 81 -4.19 -16.25 -19.25
C THR A 81 -2.91 -15.59 -18.73
N MET A 82 -2.96 -14.33 -18.30
CA MET A 82 -1.83 -13.64 -17.68
C MET A 82 -1.40 -14.35 -16.38
N VAL A 83 -2.32 -14.65 -15.48
CA VAL A 83 -2.00 -15.36 -14.22
C VAL A 83 -1.42 -16.73 -14.50
N GLN A 84 -1.96 -17.46 -15.49
CA GLN A 84 -1.42 -18.75 -15.91
C GLN A 84 0.01 -18.62 -16.48
N GLY A 85 0.27 -17.58 -17.29
CA GLY A 85 1.60 -17.30 -17.84
C GLY A 85 2.62 -17.00 -16.73
N LEU A 86 2.26 -16.16 -15.77
CA LEU A 86 3.10 -15.86 -14.60
C LEU A 86 3.40 -17.13 -13.78
N ALA A 87 2.38 -17.96 -13.53
CA ALA A 87 2.57 -19.23 -12.83
C ALA A 87 3.48 -20.18 -13.59
N GLY A 88 3.40 -20.21 -14.93
CA GLY A 88 4.31 -20.99 -15.80
C GLY A 88 5.78 -20.55 -15.69
N LEU A 89 6.03 -19.29 -15.35
CA LEU A 89 7.36 -18.73 -15.05
C LEU A 89 7.79 -18.96 -13.59
N GLY A 90 6.99 -19.65 -12.79
CA GLY A 90 7.25 -19.85 -11.35
C GLY A 90 6.96 -18.64 -10.48
N LEU A 91 6.27 -17.62 -11.00
CA LEU A 91 5.91 -16.40 -10.30
C LEU A 91 4.52 -16.54 -9.68
N ARG A 92 4.36 -16.02 -8.46
CA ARG A 92 3.08 -15.93 -7.77
C ARG A 92 2.46 -14.55 -7.99
N THR A 93 1.15 -14.50 -8.18
CA THR A 93 0.41 -13.26 -8.44
C THR A 93 -0.28 -12.78 -7.19
N ILE A 94 -0.01 -11.55 -6.78
CA ILE A 94 -0.71 -10.84 -5.72
C ILE A 94 -1.49 -9.71 -6.38
N VAL A 95 -2.76 -9.56 -6.02
CA VAL A 95 -3.59 -8.45 -6.48
C VAL A 95 -3.83 -7.45 -5.36
N ASP A 96 -3.84 -6.18 -5.74
CA ASP A 96 -4.21 -5.08 -4.87
C ASP A 96 -5.74 -4.96 -4.83
N VAL A 97 -6.31 -4.89 -3.63
CA VAL A 97 -7.76 -4.81 -3.42
C VAL A 97 -8.13 -3.60 -2.59
N VAL A 98 -9.12 -2.86 -3.07
CA VAL A 98 -9.57 -1.59 -2.46
C VAL A 98 -10.99 -1.75 -1.96
N TYR A 99 -11.16 -2.32 -0.77
CA TYR A 99 -12.51 -2.44 -0.16
C TYR A 99 -12.83 -1.32 0.81
N ASN A 100 -11.87 -0.44 1.10
CA ASN A 100 -12.07 0.64 2.06
C ASN A 100 -12.96 1.77 1.54
N HIS A 101 -13.11 1.91 0.22
CA HIS A 101 -13.96 2.92 -0.41
C HIS A 101 -14.52 2.44 -1.77
N THR A 102 -15.39 3.25 -2.36
CA THR A 102 -15.85 3.16 -3.75
C THR A 102 -15.67 4.50 -4.45
N LEU A 103 -15.55 4.49 -5.77
CA LEU A 103 -15.47 5.71 -6.59
C LEU A 103 -16.61 6.67 -6.27
N SER A 104 -17.84 6.17 -6.18
CA SER A 104 -19.04 6.97 -5.96
C SER A 104 -20.00 6.31 -4.99
N ALA A 105 -20.78 7.15 -4.31
CA ALA A 105 -21.87 6.75 -3.43
C ALA A 105 -23.13 7.56 -3.72
N GLY A 106 -24.26 7.12 -3.17
CA GLY A 106 -25.55 7.77 -3.36
C GLY A 106 -26.41 7.11 -4.45
N PRO A 107 -27.73 7.04 -4.23
CA PRO A 107 -28.65 6.29 -5.12
C PRO A 107 -28.85 6.96 -6.48
N THR A 108 -28.50 8.24 -6.62
CA THR A 108 -28.67 9.03 -7.85
C THR A 108 -27.38 9.23 -8.64
N ASP A 109 -26.22 8.93 -8.05
CA ASP A 109 -24.95 9.06 -8.74
C ASP A 109 -24.83 7.99 -9.83
N ARG A 110 -24.34 8.37 -11.02
CA ARG A 110 -24.24 7.47 -12.18
C ARG A 110 -23.33 6.27 -11.89
N ASN A 111 -22.20 6.52 -11.24
CA ASN A 111 -21.14 5.53 -10.99
C ASN A 111 -21.30 4.81 -9.65
N SER A 112 -22.30 5.16 -8.85
CA SER A 112 -22.62 4.42 -7.62
C SER A 112 -23.22 3.07 -7.96
N VAL A 113 -22.76 2.02 -7.28
CA VAL A 113 -23.27 0.64 -7.41
C VAL A 113 -23.99 0.22 -6.13
N LEU A 114 -23.28 0.22 -5.01
CA LEU A 114 -23.76 -0.34 -3.75
C LEU A 114 -25.00 0.38 -3.18
N ASP A 115 -25.04 1.71 -3.29
CA ASP A 115 -26.19 2.50 -2.82
C ASP A 115 -27.41 2.43 -3.74
N LYS A 116 -27.24 1.94 -4.98
CA LYS A 116 -28.40 1.57 -5.83
C LYS A 116 -29.01 0.24 -5.45
N VAL A 117 -28.22 -0.64 -4.81
CA VAL A 117 -28.70 -1.93 -4.30
C VAL A 117 -29.44 -1.73 -2.98
N VAL A 118 -28.77 -1.13 -1.99
CA VAL A 118 -29.39 -0.79 -0.69
C VAL A 118 -28.86 0.58 -0.23
N PRO A 119 -29.64 1.66 -0.46
CA PRO A 119 -29.24 3.01 -0.10
C PRO A 119 -28.85 3.14 1.37
N GLY A 120 -27.66 3.71 1.63
CA GLY A 120 -27.18 4.03 2.97
C GLY A 120 -26.69 2.85 3.81
N TYR A 121 -26.58 1.65 3.25
CA TYR A 121 -26.15 0.48 4.01
C TYR A 121 -24.67 0.16 3.91
N TYR A 122 -24.09 0.26 2.73
CA TYR A 122 -22.73 -0.22 2.45
C TYR A 122 -21.63 0.79 2.75
N HIS A 123 -22.01 2.08 2.83
CA HIS A 123 -21.07 3.17 3.10
C HIS A 123 -21.18 3.66 4.53
N ARG A 124 -20.03 4.01 5.10
CA ARG A 124 -19.95 4.59 6.45
C ARG A 124 -20.44 6.02 6.45
N ARG A 125 -21.23 6.37 7.44
CA ARG A 125 -21.81 7.72 7.60
C ARG A 125 -21.50 8.25 8.98
N ASN A 126 -21.31 9.56 9.05
CA ASN A 126 -21.22 10.27 10.32
C ASN A 126 -22.62 10.46 10.97
N PHE A 127 -22.65 11.08 12.14
CA PHE A 127 -23.90 11.31 12.88
C PHE A 127 -24.91 12.20 12.15
N ASP A 128 -24.44 13.07 11.24
CA ASP A 128 -25.29 13.93 10.41
C ASP A 128 -25.82 13.23 9.16
N GLY A 129 -25.43 11.96 8.96
CA GLY A 129 -25.82 11.15 7.81
C GLY A 129 -25.00 11.39 6.54
N HIS A 130 -23.92 12.20 6.59
CA HIS A 130 -23.00 12.37 5.47
C HIS A 130 -22.04 11.20 5.37
N TYR A 131 -21.57 10.90 4.16
CA TYR A 131 -20.56 9.88 3.93
C TYR A 131 -19.23 10.25 4.61
N GLU A 132 -18.63 9.30 5.31
CA GLU A 132 -17.23 9.43 5.68
C GLU A 132 -16.34 9.27 4.42
N ASN A 133 -15.36 10.16 4.30
CA ASN A 133 -14.47 10.22 3.14
C ASN A 133 -13.01 10.48 3.54
N SER A 134 -12.62 9.99 4.68
CA SER A 134 -11.27 10.19 5.23
C SER A 134 -10.16 9.45 4.47
N THR A 135 -10.51 8.53 3.58
CA THR A 135 -9.58 7.88 2.65
C THR A 135 -9.29 8.83 1.47
N CYS A 136 -9.87 8.62 0.34
CA CYS A 136 -9.94 9.63 -0.72
C CYS A 136 -11.40 9.92 -1.08
N CYS A 137 -12.26 8.96 -0.83
CA CYS A 137 -13.56 8.83 -1.46
C CYS A 137 -14.58 8.31 -0.43
N ASN A 138 -15.67 7.72 -0.88
CA ASN A 138 -16.74 7.31 0.03
C ASN A 138 -16.41 6.00 0.75
N ASN A 139 -16.12 6.09 2.05
CA ASN A 139 -15.70 4.95 2.85
C ASN A 139 -16.79 3.89 2.98
N THR A 140 -16.39 2.64 2.84
CA THR A 140 -17.29 1.50 3.05
C THR A 140 -17.40 1.13 4.53
N ALA A 141 -18.52 0.53 4.89
CA ALA A 141 -18.84 0.14 6.27
C ALA A 141 -18.67 -1.39 6.46
N SER A 142 -17.41 -1.86 6.56
CA SER A 142 -17.11 -3.29 6.78
C SER A 142 -17.60 -3.82 8.14
N GLU A 143 -18.04 -2.95 9.04
CA GLU A 143 -18.78 -3.27 10.25
C GLU A 143 -20.19 -3.79 9.97
N ASN A 144 -20.75 -3.54 8.78
CA ASN A 144 -22.06 -4.03 8.36
C ASN A 144 -21.96 -5.43 7.75
N LEU A 145 -22.87 -6.32 8.15
CA LEU A 145 -22.80 -7.75 7.82
C LEU A 145 -22.70 -8.04 6.32
N MET A 146 -23.47 -7.33 5.48
CA MET A 146 -23.46 -7.60 4.04
C MET A 146 -22.24 -7.02 3.34
N MET A 147 -21.65 -5.92 3.85
CA MET A 147 -20.36 -5.44 3.34
C MET A 147 -19.22 -6.39 3.75
N GLU A 148 -19.21 -6.86 5.00
CA GLU A 148 -18.28 -7.91 5.44
C GLU A 148 -18.38 -9.15 4.54
N ARG A 149 -19.61 -9.61 4.27
CA ARG A 149 -19.84 -10.78 3.41
C ARG A 149 -19.37 -10.55 1.99
N LEU A 150 -19.66 -9.37 1.40
CA LEU A 150 -19.21 -9.02 0.05
C LEU A 150 -17.69 -9.12 -0.06
N ILE A 151 -16.95 -8.54 0.90
CA ILE A 151 -15.47 -8.60 0.93
C ILE A 151 -14.98 -10.06 0.98
N VAL A 152 -15.56 -10.87 1.87
CA VAL A 152 -15.13 -12.27 2.05
C VAL A 152 -15.43 -13.11 0.80
N ASP A 153 -16.64 -12.98 0.25
CA ASP A 153 -17.07 -13.76 -0.91
C ASP A 153 -16.26 -13.35 -2.17
N ASP A 154 -15.95 -12.07 -2.33
CA ASP A 154 -15.16 -11.57 -3.45
C ASP A 154 -13.70 -12.04 -3.40
N LEU A 155 -13.05 -12.00 -2.24
CA LEU A 155 -11.70 -12.54 -2.09
C LEU A 155 -11.63 -14.05 -2.39
N VAL A 156 -12.64 -14.81 -1.98
CA VAL A 156 -12.76 -16.23 -2.34
C VAL A 156 -12.96 -16.38 -3.85
N HIS A 157 -13.77 -15.52 -4.46
CA HIS A 157 -13.98 -15.49 -5.90
C HIS A 157 -12.67 -15.26 -6.66
N TRP A 158 -11.88 -14.24 -6.30
CA TRP A 158 -10.58 -13.98 -6.93
C TRP A 158 -9.62 -15.16 -6.76
N ALA A 159 -9.53 -15.75 -5.57
CA ALA A 159 -8.67 -16.91 -5.33
C ALA A 159 -9.08 -18.12 -6.16
N VAL A 160 -10.37 -18.41 -6.29
CA VAL A 160 -10.88 -19.61 -6.97
C VAL A 160 -10.99 -19.40 -8.48
N SER A 161 -11.51 -18.25 -8.92
CA SER A 161 -11.81 -18.02 -10.35
C SER A 161 -10.61 -17.52 -11.14
N TYR A 162 -9.75 -16.71 -10.52
CA TYR A 162 -8.57 -16.12 -11.17
C TYR A 162 -7.25 -16.73 -10.72
N LYS A 163 -7.25 -17.62 -9.71
CA LYS A 163 -6.07 -18.35 -9.23
C LYS A 163 -4.94 -17.45 -8.71
N VAL A 164 -5.29 -16.31 -8.13
CA VAL A 164 -4.31 -15.41 -7.50
C VAL A 164 -3.75 -16.00 -6.21
N ASP A 165 -2.51 -15.66 -5.88
CA ASP A 165 -1.74 -16.25 -4.77
C ASP A 165 -1.69 -15.39 -3.51
N GLY A 166 -2.27 -14.21 -3.57
CA GLY A 166 -2.31 -13.30 -2.42
C GLY A 166 -3.06 -12.01 -2.68
N PHE A 167 -3.28 -11.26 -1.60
CA PHE A 167 -4.00 -10.01 -1.63
C PHE A 167 -3.28 -8.94 -0.80
N ARG A 168 -3.09 -7.77 -1.38
CA ARG A 168 -2.71 -6.56 -0.67
C ARG A 168 -3.94 -5.69 -0.51
N PHE A 169 -4.29 -5.37 0.73
CA PHE A 169 -5.41 -4.49 1.02
C PHE A 169 -4.93 -3.03 1.09
N ASP A 170 -5.45 -2.22 0.21
CA ASP A 170 -5.37 -0.78 0.31
C ASP A 170 -6.07 -0.32 1.58
N LEU A 171 -5.44 0.59 2.34
CA LEU A 171 -5.95 1.14 3.60
C LEU A 171 -6.69 0.09 4.47
N MET A 172 -6.06 -1.07 4.68
CA MET A 172 -6.62 -2.18 5.45
C MET A 172 -7.09 -1.76 6.84
N GLY A 173 -6.41 -0.76 7.43
CA GLY A 173 -6.77 -0.19 8.72
C GLY A 173 -8.17 0.43 8.79
N HIS A 174 -8.80 0.74 7.66
CA HIS A 174 -10.19 1.20 7.59
C HIS A 174 -11.23 0.07 7.62
N LEU A 175 -10.78 -1.18 7.47
CA LEU A 175 -11.63 -2.36 7.59
C LEU A 175 -11.66 -2.87 9.04
N MET A 176 -12.76 -3.50 9.42
CA MET A 176 -12.83 -4.16 10.73
C MET A 176 -11.96 -5.41 10.77
N LEU A 177 -11.23 -5.59 11.86
CA LEU A 177 -10.34 -6.75 12.07
C LEU A 177 -11.07 -8.07 11.86
N ARG A 178 -12.31 -8.20 12.38
CA ARG A 178 -13.12 -9.39 12.21
C ARG A 178 -13.37 -9.74 10.75
N THR A 179 -13.56 -8.73 9.89
CA THR A 179 -13.80 -8.90 8.44
C THR A 179 -12.56 -9.49 7.77
N VAL A 180 -11.39 -8.92 8.03
CA VAL A 180 -10.12 -9.39 7.45
C VAL A 180 -9.75 -10.78 7.99
N VAL A 181 -10.03 -11.06 9.26
CA VAL A 181 -9.84 -12.39 9.87
C VAL A 181 -10.79 -13.43 9.26
N LYS A 182 -12.07 -13.10 9.06
CA LYS A 182 -13.02 -13.99 8.35
C LYS A 182 -12.59 -14.26 6.92
N ALA A 183 -12.11 -13.25 6.20
CA ALA A 183 -11.57 -13.41 4.86
C ALA A 183 -10.38 -14.37 4.85
N ARG A 184 -9.41 -14.19 5.77
CA ARG A 184 -8.29 -15.11 5.97
C ARG A 184 -8.76 -16.54 6.19
N ASP A 185 -9.73 -16.75 7.07
CA ASP A 185 -10.21 -18.09 7.44
C ASP A 185 -10.96 -18.74 6.26
N ALA A 186 -11.79 -17.99 5.55
CA ALA A 186 -12.44 -18.43 4.33
C ALA A 186 -11.42 -18.85 3.25
N ILE A 187 -10.42 -18.03 2.99
CA ILE A 187 -9.33 -18.35 2.05
C ILE A 187 -8.57 -19.62 2.51
N LYS A 188 -8.19 -19.70 3.79
CA LYS A 188 -7.45 -20.87 4.31
C LYS A 188 -8.26 -22.17 4.26
N SER A 189 -9.58 -22.10 4.21
CA SER A 189 -10.45 -23.26 4.06
C SER A 189 -10.45 -23.88 2.65
N LEU A 190 -9.94 -23.13 1.66
CA LEU A 190 -9.87 -23.59 0.27
C LEU A 190 -8.85 -24.72 0.11
N THR A 191 -9.22 -25.74 -0.66
CA THR A 191 -8.37 -26.89 -0.91
C THR A 191 -8.26 -27.18 -2.40
N VAL A 192 -7.11 -27.71 -2.83
CA VAL A 192 -6.91 -28.11 -4.23
C VAL A 192 -8.01 -29.06 -4.71
N LYS A 193 -8.42 -30.01 -3.86
CA LYS A 193 -9.43 -31.01 -4.21
C LYS A 193 -10.81 -30.41 -4.50
N ARG A 194 -11.23 -29.40 -3.74
CA ARG A 194 -12.58 -28.81 -3.85
C ARG A 194 -12.60 -27.57 -4.73
N ASN A 195 -11.56 -26.76 -4.66
CA ASN A 195 -11.54 -25.40 -5.18
C ASN A 195 -10.47 -25.20 -6.26
N GLY A 196 -9.58 -26.18 -6.46
CA GLY A 196 -8.46 -26.07 -7.38
C GLY A 196 -7.37 -25.08 -6.93
N VAL A 197 -7.33 -24.74 -5.63
CA VAL A 197 -6.33 -23.85 -5.03
C VAL A 197 -5.97 -24.32 -3.63
N ASP A 198 -4.71 -24.08 -3.23
CA ASP A 198 -4.23 -24.33 -1.88
C ASP A 198 -4.30 -23.03 -1.07
N GLY A 199 -5.42 -22.84 -0.38
CA GLY A 199 -5.68 -21.64 0.42
C GLY A 199 -4.67 -21.41 1.55
N SER A 200 -4.00 -22.48 2.05
CA SER A 200 -2.98 -22.34 3.09
C SER A 200 -1.75 -21.53 2.62
N LYS A 201 -1.52 -21.46 1.30
CA LYS A 201 -0.40 -20.72 0.68
C LYS A 201 -0.76 -19.32 0.24
N ILE A 202 -2.04 -18.95 0.25
CA ILE A 202 -2.47 -17.60 -0.11
C ILE A 202 -2.13 -16.64 1.03
N TYR A 203 -1.43 -15.54 0.71
CA TYR A 203 -0.97 -14.58 1.69
C TYR A 203 -1.81 -13.29 1.65
N LEU A 204 -2.22 -12.81 2.83
CA LEU A 204 -2.96 -11.57 3.00
C LEU A 204 -2.10 -10.56 3.76
N TYR A 205 -2.02 -9.35 3.24
CA TYR A 205 -1.36 -8.23 3.89
C TYR A 205 -1.92 -6.90 3.38
N GLY A 206 -1.56 -5.80 4.02
CA GLY A 206 -2.01 -4.49 3.56
C GLY A 206 -1.50 -3.35 4.42
N GLU A 207 -2.11 -2.20 4.24
CA GLU A 207 -1.81 -0.98 4.95
C GLU A 207 -2.62 -0.89 6.25
N GLY A 208 -1.98 -1.24 7.35
CA GLY A 208 -2.61 -1.26 8.68
C GLY A 208 -2.56 0.09 9.41
N TRP A 209 -2.76 1.21 8.69
CA TRP A 209 -2.73 2.55 9.29
C TRP A 209 -3.94 2.79 10.18
N ASP A 210 -3.73 3.36 11.37
CA ASP A 210 -4.78 3.67 12.35
C ASP A 210 -5.03 5.18 12.40
N TYR A 211 -5.97 5.67 11.61
CA TYR A 211 -6.27 7.10 11.52
C TYR A 211 -7.75 7.37 11.23
N ALA A 212 -8.14 8.63 11.26
CA ALA A 212 -9.46 9.16 10.96
C ALA A 212 -10.59 8.55 11.83
N GLU A 213 -11.79 8.36 11.30
CA GLU A 213 -12.99 7.97 12.06
C GLU A 213 -12.89 6.57 12.69
N VAL A 214 -12.03 5.69 12.19
CA VAL A 214 -11.84 4.33 12.74
C VAL A 214 -10.77 4.26 13.83
N SER A 215 -9.94 5.28 13.94
CA SER A 215 -8.78 5.29 14.84
C SER A 215 -9.16 5.07 16.30
N GLY A 216 -8.33 4.30 17.01
CA GLY A 216 -8.54 3.98 18.41
C GLY A 216 -9.81 3.15 18.68
N GLY A 217 -10.33 2.47 17.67
CA GLY A 217 -11.50 1.59 17.82
C GLY A 217 -12.84 2.32 17.92
N ARG A 218 -12.95 3.56 17.47
CA ARG A 218 -14.18 4.38 17.59
C ARG A 218 -15.40 3.80 16.88
N VAL A 219 -15.19 3.05 15.80
CA VAL A 219 -16.25 2.34 15.05
C VAL A 219 -16.30 0.86 15.44
N GLY A 220 -15.17 0.32 15.87
CA GLY A 220 -14.95 -1.08 16.23
C GLY A 220 -13.46 -1.41 16.10
N THR A 221 -13.05 -2.59 16.54
CA THR A 221 -11.64 -3.01 16.39
C THR A 221 -11.30 -3.11 14.90
N ASN A 222 -10.49 -2.17 14.42
CA ASN A 222 -10.05 -2.08 13.04
C ASN A 222 -8.79 -2.94 12.79
N ALA A 223 -8.49 -3.23 11.50
CA ALA A 223 -7.33 -4.03 11.09
C ALA A 223 -6.04 -3.19 11.05
N SER A 224 -5.77 -2.45 12.13
CA SER A 224 -4.53 -1.68 12.29
C SER A 224 -3.35 -2.58 12.61
N GLN A 225 -2.13 -2.09 12.39
CA GLN A 225 -0.89 -2.82 12.68
C GLN A 225 -0.88 -3.43 14.08
N LEU A 226 -1.25 -2.66 15.11
CA LEU A 226 -1.27 -3.12 16.50
C LEU A 226 -2.29 -4.23 16.74
N ASN A 227 -3.41 -4.21 16.04
CA ASN A 227 -4.50 -5.17 16.19
C ASN A 227 -4.26 -6.47 15.37
N LEU A 228 -3.40 -6.43 14.35
CA LEU A 228 -3.12 -7.57 13.47
C LEU A 228 -2.19 -8.62 14.10
N GLY A 229 -1.41 -8.27 15.12
CA GLY A 229 -0.44 -9.17 15.73
C GLY A 229 -1.06 -10.48 16.26
N GLY A 230 -0.56 -11.61 15.79
CA GLY A 230 -1.09 -12.96 16.09
C GLY A 230 -2.10 -13.50 15.08
N THR A 231 -2.54 -12.66 14.12
CA THR A 231 -3.51 -13.10 13.10
C THR A 231 -2.86 -13.85 11.93
N GLY A 232 -1.56 -13.66 11.71
CA GLY A 232 -0.84 -14.17 10.54
C GLY A 232 -1.10 -13.35 9.25
N ILE A 233 -1.76 -12.19 9.37
CA ILE A 233 -1.97 -11.22 8.29
C ILE A 233 -0.86 -10.18 8.39
N GLY A 234 -0.26 -9.82 7.26
CA GLY A 234 0.86 -8.89 7.23
C GLY A 234 0.43 -7.43 7.18
N SER A 235 1.30 -6.55 7.68
CA SER A 235 1.17 -5.11 7.48
C SER A 235 2.50 -4.52 7.01
N PHE A 236 2.42 -3.47 6.18
CA PHE A 236 3.59 -2.70 5.76
C PHE A 236 4.33 -2.11 6.96
N ASN A 237 5.67 -2.18 6.89
CA ASN A 237 6.56 -1.73 7.95
C ASN A 237 7.05 -0.29 7.67
N ASP A 238 6.24 0.69 8.01
CA ASP A 238 6.58 2.11 7.91
C ASP A 238 7.75 2.51 8.83
N ARG A 239 7.92 1.83 9.98
CA ARG A 239 9.05 2.08 10.90
C ARG A 239 10.40 1.90 10.21
N LEU A 240 10.51 0.83 9.38
CA LEU A 240 11.73 0.59 8.61
C LEU A 240 11.94 1.66 7.55
N ARG A 241 10.91 1.94 6.74
CA ARG A 241 10.99 2.96 5.70
C ARG A 241 11.42 4.32 6.25
N GLU A 242 10.72 4.79 7.28
CA GLU A 242 10.92 6.12 7.83
C GLU A 242 12.21 6.23 8.65
N GLY A 243 12.59 5.18 9.39
CA GLY A 243 13.87 5.16 10.08
C GLY A 243 15.07 5.18 9.13
N VAL A 244 14.99 4.43 8.03
CA VAL A 244 16.03 4.36 6.99
C VAL A 244 16.10 5.65 6.19
N MET A 245 14.97 6.08 5.61
CA MET A 245 14.90 7.18 4.66
C MET A 245 14.74 8.55 5.31
N GLY A 246 14.02 8.61 6.42
CA GLY A 246 13.62 9.84 7.11
C GLY A 246 12.26 10.36 6.68
N GLY A 247 11.68 11.19 7.54
CA GLY A 247 10.40 11.83 7.31
C GLY A 247 9.20 10.90 7.39
N SER A 248 8.12 11.33 6.80
CA SER A 248 6.88 10.57 6.63
C SER A 248 6.30 10.84 5.24
N PRO A 249 5.35 10.04 4.74
CA PRO A 249 4.74 10.24 3.42
C PRO A 249 4.09 11.61 3.20
N PHE A 250 3.63 12.24 4.27
CA PHE A 250 2.92 13.52 4.25
C PHE A 250 3.79 14.68 4.75
N GLY A 251 5.05 14.40 5.09
CA GLY A 251 6.02 15.40 5.57
C GLY A 251 6.82 16.03 4.44
N ASP A 252 7.75 16.92 4.81
CA ASP A 252 8.68 17.49 3.84
C ASP A 252 9.63 16.41 3.31
N PRO A 253 9.75 16.24 1.99
CA PRO A 253 10.56 15.18 1.38
C PRO A 253 12.08 15.35 1.62
N ARG A 254 12.53 16.48 2.19
CA ARG A 254 13.93 16.75 2.53
C ARG A 254 14.35 16.24 3.91
N VAL A 255 13.42 15.77 4.72
CA VAL A 255 13.73 15.23 6.06
C VAL A 255 14.59 13.99 5.94
N GLN A 256 15.80 14.03 6.51
CA GLN A 256 16.78 12.94 6.46
C GLN A 256 16.53 11.90 7.56
N GLY A 257 16.87 10.65 7.25
CA GLY A 257 16.91 9.53 8.19
C GLY A 257 18.33 8.97 8.34
N VAL A 258 18.42 7.79 8.96
CA VAL A 258 19.72 7.16 9.30
C VAL A 258 20.62 6.99 8.07
N MET A 259 20.06 6.62 6.92
CA MET A 259 20.87 6.33 5.72
C MET A 259 20.97 7.49 4.74
N THR A 260 20.19 8.54 4.91
CA THR A 260 20.20 9.69 3.99
C THR A 260 21.00 10.88 4.47
N GLY A 261 21.76 10.71 5.56
CA GLY A 261 22.78 11.66 6.00
C GLY A 261 22.42 12.47 7.25
N LEU A 262 21.30 12.16 7.94
CA LEU A 262 20.94 12.84 9.18
C LEU A 262 22.14 12.91 10.15
N TYR A 263 22.47 14.09 10.64
CA TYR A 263 23.59 14.41 11.51
C TYR A 263 24.98 14.27 10.84
N PHE A 264 25.25 13.20 10.09
CA PHE A 264 26.60 12.91 9.54
C PHE A 264 26.92 13.72 8.27
N HIS A 265 25.91 14.03 7.46
CA HIS A 265 26.02 14.86 6.26
C HIS A 265 24.68 15.59 6.00
N PRO A 266 24.38 16.61 6.85
CA PRO A 266 23.09 17.30 6.78
C PRO A 266 22.92 18.08 5.49
N ASN A 267 21.70 18.08 4.94
CA ASN A 267 21.34 18.77 3.71
C ASN A 267 20.97 20.25 3.93
N ASN A 268 21.24 20.81 5.11
CA ASN A 268 20.91 22.19 5.50
C ASN A 268 19.41 22.52 5.53
N PHE A 269 18.54 21.54 5.56
CA PHE A 269 17.10 21.76 5.78
C PHE A 269 16.89 22.21 7.24
N MET A 270 16.50 23.46 7.42
CA MET A 270 16.47 24.15 8.72
C MET A 270 15.57 23.46 9.75
N GLU A 271 14.45 22.89 9.31
CA GLU A 271 13.47 22.23 10.19
C GLU A 271 13.97 20.92 10.81
N GLN A 272 15.12 20.42 10.36
CA GLN A 272 15.78 19.27 11.01
C GLN A 272 16.42 19.62 12.35
N GLY A 273 16.56 20.91 12.66
CA GLY A 273 17.22 21.41 13.87
C GLY A 273 18.74 21.40 13.79
N GLY A 274 19.38 21.85 14.86
CA GLY A 274 20.85 21.84 15.00
C GLY A 274 21.42 20.44 15.24
N ALA A 275 22.75 20.35 15.34
CA ALA A 275 23.50 19.09 15.47
C ALA A 275 23.01 18.22 16.63
N GLU A 276 22.72 18.81 17.79
CA GLU A 276 22.22 18.08 18.96
C GLU A 276 20.87 17.41 18.72
N ALA A 277 19.92 18.15 18.11
CA ALA A 277 18.60 17.62 17.75
C ALA A 277 18.70 16.51 16.71
N GLN A 278 19.58 16.66 15.73
CA GLN A 278 19.83 15.66 14.70
C GLN A 278 20.51 14.40 15.29
N LEU A 279 21.47 14.55 16.20
CA LEU A 279 22.10 13.43 16.89
C LEU A 279 21.08 12.63 17.70
N LYS A 280 20.24 13.32 18.47
CA LYS A 280 19.17 12.66 19.24
C LYS A 280 18.28 11.85 18.31
N ARG A 281 17.86 12.44 17.19
CA ARG A 281 16.94 11.78 16.22
C ARG A 281 17.60 10.60 15.51
N VAL A 282 18.89 10.68 15.12
CA VAL A 282 19.57 9.55 14.49
C VAL A 282 19.69 8.35 15.42
N ILE A 283 19.88 8.59 16.72
CA ILE A 283 19.91 7.54 17.73
C ILE A 283 18.54 6.88 17.86
N GLU A 284 17.48 7.68 18.00
CA GLU A 284 16.09 7.19 18.09
C GLU A 284 15.66 6.44 16.85
N ASP A 285 16.01 6.93 15.66
CA ASP A 285 15.70 6.25 14.39
C ASP A 285 16.51 4.95 14.23
N SER A 286 17.75 4.89 14.76
CA SER A 286 18.55 3.66 14.77
C SER A 286 17.89 2.57 15.62
N GLU A 287 17.33 2.89 16.78
CA GLU A 287 16.58 1.94 17.63
C GLU A 287 15.37 1.37 16.87
N LYS A 288 14.64 2.23 16.16
CA LYS A 288 13.51 1.81 15.31
C LYS A 288 13.94 0.86 14.19
N VAL A 289 15.05 1.18 13.51
CA VAL A 289 15.60 0.33 12.44
C VAL A 289 16.02 -1.04 13.01
N ILE A 290 16.67 -1.10 14.19
CA ILE A 290 17.06 -2.35 14.86
C ILE A 290 15.82 -3.23 15.09
N ALA A 291 14.79 -2.68 15.72
CA ALA A 291 13.55 -3.41 15.99
C ALA A 291 12.80 -3.80 14.69
N ALA A 292 12.80 -2.89 13.70
CA ALA A 292 12.17 -3.13 12.40
C ALA A 292 12.87 -4.23 11.61
N MET A 293 14.20 -4.29 11.62
CA MET A 293 14.98 -5.38 11.00
C MET A 293 14.72 -6.74 11.65
N ALA A 294 14.37 -6.76 12.93
CA ALA A 294 13.90 -7.96 13.62
C ALA A 294 12.43 -8.32 13.31
N GLY A 295 11.79 -7.67 12.32
CA GLY A 295 10.41 -7.92 11.93
C GLY A 295 9.36 -7.30 12.85
N ASN A 296 9.69 -6.22 13.54
CA ASN A 296 8.81 -5.54 14.51
C ASN A 296 8.19 -6.51 15.53
N LEU A 297 8.92 -7.58 15.89
CA LEU A 297 8.45 -8.56 16.86
C LEU A 297 8.32 -7.92 18.24
N ARG A 298 7.14 -8.03 18.85
CA ARG A 298 6.82 -7.42 20.16
C ARG A 298 7.82 -7.79 21.25
N GLU A 299 8.24 -9.04 21.25
CA GLU A 299 9.10 -9.62 22.29
C GLU A 299 10.60 -9.55 21.94
N PHE A 300 10.96 -8.98 20.79
CA PHE A 300 12.37 -8.78 20.46
C PHE A 300 12.96 -7.74 21.39
N GLU A 301 13.99 -8.15 22.17
CA GLU A 301 14.68 -7.30 23.10
C GLU A 301 16.00 -6.78 22.50
N PHE A 302 16.26 -5.51 22.65
CA PHE A 302 17.51 -4.86 22.25
C PHE A 302 17.97 -3.90 23.34
N THR A 303 19.25 -3.52 23.32
CA THR A 303 19.78 -2.51 24.23
C THR A 303 19.44 -1.12 23.67
N ASN A 304 18.65 -0.35 24.41
CA ASN A 304 18.26 0.99 24.03
C ASN A 304 19.40 2.02 24.19
N LYS A 305 19.16 3.26 23.75
CA LYS A 305 20.12 4.38 23.82
C LYS A 305 20.64 4.69 25.23
N ASP A 306 19.92 4.31 26.26
CA ASP A 306 20.25 4.53 27.67
C ASP A 306 20.99 3.32 28.30
N GLY A 307 21.26 2.28 27.49
CA GLY A 307 21.98 1.07 27.92
C GLY A 307 21.10 -0.01 28.56
N TYR A 308 19.78 0.11 28.49
CA TYR A 308 18.86 -0.85 29.12
C TYR A 308 18.26 -1.83 28.09
N PRO A 309 18.10 -3.12 28.49
CA PRO A 309 17.30 -4.07 27.71
C PRO A 309 15.87 -3.57 27.58
N THR A 310 15.38 -3.48 26.33
CA THR A 310 14.06 -2.92 26.02
C THR A 310 13.38 -3.80 24.96
N PRO A 311 12.20 -4.38 25.25
CA PRO A 311 11.45 -5.09 24.22
C PRO A 311 10.82 -4.10 23.22
N SER A 312 10.74 -4.49 21.96
CA SER A 312 10.27 -3.62 20.87
C SER A 312 8.86 -3.07 21.10
N ARG A 313 8.01 -3.78 21.85
CA ARG A 313 6.66 -3.30 22.21
C ARG A 313 6.70 -2.06 23.11
N ASP A 314 7.79 -1.80 23.80
CA ASP A 314 7.96 -0.65 24.70
C ASP A 314 8.79 0.48 24.05
N ALA A 315 9.36 0.22 22.87
CA ALA A 315 10.03 1.25 22.09
C ALA A 315 8.99 2.13 21.38
N CYS A 316 9.09 3.44 21.59
CA CYS A 316 8.10 4.42 21.12
C CYS A 316 8.29 4.78 19.64
N TRP A 317 7.21 4.94 18.93
CA TRP A 317 7.14 5.43 17.55
C TRP A 317 5.93 6.35 17.38
N VAL A 318 6.15 7.65 17.16
CA VAL A 318 5.10 8.66 16.84
C VAL A 318 3.74 8.39 17.51
N GLY A 319 3.73 8.24 18.86
CA GLY A 319 2.51 7.93 19.62
C GLY A 319 2.01 6.47 19.54
N SER A 320 2.82 5.56 19.00
CA SER A 320 2.54 4.12 18.91
C SER A 320 3.79 3.34 19.33
N ASN A 321 3.75 2.01 19.20
CA ASN A 321 4.86 1.13 19.49
C ASN A 321 5.58 0.67 18.22
N VAL A 322 6.90 0.47 18.31
CA VAL A 322 7.68 -0.09 17.20
C VAL A 322 7.28 -1.55 16.98
N GLY A 323 7.25 -2.34 18.05
CA GLY A 323 6.89 -3.77 17.99
C GLY A 323 5.38 -4.00 17.95
N TYR A 324 4.88 -4.52 16.84
CA TYR A 324 3.46 -4.86 16.67
C TYR A 324 3.22 -6.32 16.29
N ALA A 325 4.19 -7.00 15.70
CA ALA A 325 4.04 -8.34 15.18
C ALA A 325 4.28 -9.42 16.26
N ALA A 326 3.53 -10.52 16.19
CA ALA A 326 3.79 -11.73 16.96
C ALA A 326 4.70 -12.71 16.22
N GLN A 327 4.72 -12.63 14.87
CA GLN A 327 5.52 -13.49 14.01
C GLN A 327 6.08 -12.68 12.83
N PRO A 328 7.29 -13.03 12.31
CA PRO A 328 7.91 -12.27 11.21
C PRO A 328 7.04 -12.16 9.95
N LYS A 329 6.21 -13.18 9.65
CA LYS A 329 5.30 -13.15 8.49
C LYS A 329 4.22 -12.05 8.56
N GLU A 330 4.03 -11.42 9.72
CA GLU A 330 3.06 -10.33 9.91
C GLU A 330 3.66 -8.96 9.58
N THR A 331 4.90 -8.93 9.12
CA THR A 331 5.60 -7.70 8.72
C THR A 331 6.02 -7.77 7.27
N VAL A 332 5.73 -6.69 6.52
CA VAL A 332 6.15 -6.50 5.13
C VAL A 332 7.14 -5.34 5.08
N ASN A 333 8.41 -5.67 4.94
CA ASN A 333 9.51 -4.71 4.95
C ASN A 333 9.67 -4.06 3.58
N TYR A 334 9.80 -2.74 3.54
CA TYR A 334 9.98 -1.96 2.33
C TYR A 334 10.67 -0.63 2.61
N VAL A 335 11.21 -0.04 1.58
CA VAL A 335 11.78 1.33 1.57
C VAL A 335 11.32 2.11 0.34
N SER A 336 10.59 1.45 -0.57
CA SER A 336 10.03 2.04 -1.79
C SER A 336 8.66 1.44 -2.07
N ALA A 337 7.71 2.26 -2.46
CA ALA A 337 6.37 1.89 -2.89
C ALA A 337 5.96 2.78 -4.07
N HIS A 338 4.77 2.56 -4.63
CA HIS A 338 4.20 3.43 -5.66
C HIS A 338 3.69 4.77 -5.09
N ASP A 339 3.36 4.79 -3.79
CA ASP A 339 3.04 6.02 -3.08
C ASP A 339 4.31 6.84 -2.83
N ASN A 340 4.27 8.12 -3.11
CA ASN A 340 5.39 9.06 -2.98
C ASN A 340 6.52 8.82 -3.99
N GLU A 341 7.68 9.42 -3.73
CA GLU A 341 8.85 9.32 -4.60
C GLU A 341 9.41 7.90 -4.63
N THR A 342 9.96 7.50 -5.77
CA THR A 342 10.76 6.28 -5.83
C THR A 342 11.91 6.34 -4.85
N LEU A 343 12.47 5.19 -4.47
CA LEU A 343 13.59 5.15 -3.52
C LEU A 343 14.74 6.08 -3.93
N PHE A 344 15.09 6.07 -5.23
CA PHE A 344 16.22 6.88 -5.68
C PHE A 344 15.89 8.38 -5.71
N ASP A 345 14.70 8.76 -6.14
CA ASP A 345 14.24 10.15 -6.10
C ASP A 345 14.16 10.68 -4.66
N GLY A 346 13.65 9.85 -3.75
CA GLY A 346 13.64 10.15 -2.33
C GLY A 346 15.05 10.38 -1.76
N ILE A 347 16.06 9.60 -2.20
CA ILE A 347 17.47 9.81 -1.84
C ILE A 347 18.00 11.11 -2.44
N MET A 348 17.65 11.41 -3.70
CA MET A 348 18.06 12.65 -4.34
C MET A 348 17.55 13.89 -3.60
N LEU A 349 16.31 13.87 -3.14
CA LEU A 349 15.69 14.99 -2.39
C LEU A 349 16.27 15.16 -0.98
N ARG A 350 16.60 14.06 -0.32
CA ARG A 350 17.08 14.04 1.09
C ARG A 350 18.58 14.29 1.22
N SER A 351 19.37 13.81 0.25
CA SER A 351 20.83 13.97 0.32
C SER A 351 21.24 15.43 0.17
N ALA A 352 22.34 15.83 0.84
CA ALA A 352 22.95 17.13 0.61
C ALA A 352 23.37 17.28 -0.86
N VAL A 353 23.37 18.52 -1.36
CA VAL A 353 23.59 18.83 -2.80
C VAL A 353 24.95 18.35 -3.29
N ASP A 354 25.97 18.41 -2.43
CA ASP A 354 27.35 18.03 -2.71
C ASP A 354 27.62 16.51 -2.65
N VAL A 355 26.62 15.70 -2.27
CA VAL A 355 26.76 14.22 -2.25
C VAL A 355 26.88 13.70 -3.69
N PRO A 356 28.00 13.04 -4.07
CA PRO A 356 28.21 12.51 -5.41
C PRO A 356 27.21 11.40 -5.77
N LEU A 357 26.97 11.21 -7.05
CA LEU A 357 26.01 10.23 -7.58
C LEU A 357 26.36 8.78 -7.14
N ASP A 358 27.64 8.41 -7.14
CA ASP A 358 28.07 7.07 -6.73
C ASP A 358 27.79 6.81 -5.24
N VAL A 359 27.87 7.84 -4.39
CA VAL A 359 27.49 7.76 -2.98
C VAL A 359 25.98 7.59 -2.83
N ARG A 360 25.17 8.33 -3.60
CA ARG A 360 23.70 8.16 -3.63
C ARG A 360 23.31 6.76 -4.09
N CYS A 361 24.00 6.20 -5.09
CA CYS A 361 23.82 4.80 -5.49
C CYS A 361 24.18 3.82 -4.37
N ARG A 362 25.21 4.11 -3.54
CA ARG A 362 25.55 3.30 -2.37
C ARG A 362 24.48 3.39 -1.28
N ILE A 363 23.92 4.57 -1.02
CA ILE A 363 22.79 4.75 -0.11
C ILE A 363 21.59 3.90 -0.57
N ASN A 364 21.26 3.96 -1.88
CA ASN A 364 20.17 3.16 -2.46
C ASN A 364 20.39 1.66 -2.23
N ARG A 365 21.60 1.15 -2.50
CA ARG A 365 21.94 -0.27 -2.25
C ARG A 365 21.84 -0.63 -0.76
N LEU A 366 22.28 0.25 0.13
CA LEU A 366 22.21 0.01 1.57
C LEU A 366 20.75 -0.05 2.05
N ALA A 367 19.90 0.86 1.58
CA ALA A 367 18.47 0.86 1.91
C ALA A 367 17.78 -0.44 1.44
N VAL A 368 18.05 -0.88 0.20
CA VAL A 368 17.54 -2.17 -0.32
C VAL A 368 18.09 -3.36 0.47
N ALA A 369 19.39 -3.33 0.81
CA ALA A 369 20.00 -4.39 1.61
C ALA A 369 19.39 -4.49 3.00
N THR A 370 19.02 -3.36 3.62
CA THR A 370 18.34 -3.35 4.92
C THR A 370 17.01 -4.09 4.85
N VAL A 371 16.24 -3.89 3.79
CA VAL A 371 15.01 -4.69 3.55
C VAL A 371 15.34 -6.16 3.37
N ALA A 372 16.32 -6.48 2.52
CA ALA A 372 16.65 -7.86 2.16
C ALA A 372 17.16 -8.71 3.33
N PHE A 373 17.83 -8.06 4.30
CA PHE A 373 18.37 -8.74 5.50
C PHE A 373 17.43 -8.68 6.71
N SER A 374 16.28 -8.01 6.61
CA SER A 374 15.30 -7.94 7.68
C SER A 374 14.48 -9.23 7.80
N GLN A 375 13.99 -9.51 9.01
CA GLN A 375 13.02 -10.58 9.25
C GLN A 375 11.65 -10.17 8.73
N GLY A 376 10.94 -11.07 8.02
CA GLY A 376 9.59 -10.80 7.52
C GLY A 376 9.43 -11.07 6.02
N LYS A 377 8.41 -10.46 5.41
CA LYS A 377 8.23 -10.45 3.97
C LYS A 377 8.89 -9.20 3.40
N HIS A 378 9.46 -9.31 2.23
CA HIS A 378 10.13 -8.21 1.55
C HIS A 378 9.26 -7.71 0.41
N PHE A 379 9.15 -6.40 0.30
CA PHE A 379 8.49 -5.72 -0.80
C PHE A 379 9.45 -4.72 -1.45
N SER A 380 9.49 -4.71 -2.76
CA SER A 380 10.26 -3.75 -3.54
C SER A 380 9.40 -3.27 -4.70
N PHE A 381 9.28 -1.99 -4.84
CA PHE A 381 8.64 -1.36 -5.98
C PHE A 381 9.68 -1.11 -7.08
N THR A 382 9.38 -1.56 -8.28
CA THR A 382 10.18 -1.30 -9.47
C THR A 382 9.25 -0.68 -10.49
N PRO A 383 9.36 0.63 -10.74
CA PRO A 383 8.60 1.24 -11.82
C PRO A 383 9.10 0.66 -13.14
N PHE A 384 8.19 0.12 -13.94
CA PHE A 384 8.45 -0.19 -15.33
C PHE A 384 8.13 1.06 -16.15
N HIS A 385 9.11 1.57 -16.84
CA HIS A 385 8.96 2.66 -17.82
C HIS A 385 8.83 2.07 -19.22
#